data_2e6e4c5e1ee512af78b66579e61f96ec
#
_entry.id   2e6e4c5e1ee512af78b66579e61f96ec
#
_cell.length_a   1.000
_cell.length_b   1.000
_cell.length_c   1.000
_cell.angle_alpha   90.00
_cell.angle_beta   90.00
_cell.angle_gamma   90.00
#
_symmetry.space_group_name_H-M   'P 1'
#
loop_
_entity.id
_entity.type
_entity.pdbx_description
1 polymer ?
#
loop_
_entity_poly.entity_id
_entity_poly.type
_entity_poly.pdbx_seq_one_letter_code
_entity_poly.pdbx_strand_id
1 'polypeptide(L)'
;DNSYVIVASNGGNPNDPNWFKNLISKKTVKIKIADELLECKYEILKNEYRKEVWDKIIKIYPKYVEYQDLSKRMIPLVRLYKI
;
A
#
# COMPACT_ATOMS: atom_id res chain seq x y z
N ASP A 1 -3.05 -13.69 9.05
CA ASP A 1 -2.60 -14.33 7.83
C ASP A 1 -1.18 -13.88 7.50
N ASN A 2 -0.60 -14.40 6.42
CA ASN A 2 0.78 -14.13 6.04
C ASN A 2 0.89 -13.02 4.99
N SER A 3 0.02 -12.03 5.06
CA SER A 3 0.07 -10.90 4.14
C SER A 3 0.37 -9.60 4.88
N TYR A 4 0.86 -8.63 4.12
CA TYR A 4 1.16 -7.28 4.61
C TYR A 4 0.47 -6.28 3.72
N VAL A 5 0.02 -5.17 4.29
CA VAL A 5 -0.58 -4.09 3.50
C VAL A 5 0.32 -2.86 3.64
N ILE A 6 0.70 -2.29 2.51
CA ILE A 6 1.45 -1.04 2.47
C ILE A 6 0.63 0.05 1.80
N VAL A 7 0.82 1.28 2.24
CA VAL A 7 0.03 2.43 1.81
C VAL A 7 0.91 3.36 0.98
N ALA A 8 0.52 3.59 -0.28
CA ALA A 8 1.29 4.43 -1.19
C ALA A 8 0.86 5.90 -1.08
N SER A 9 0.92 6.44 0.15
CA SER A 9 0.44 7.80 0.44
C SER A 9 1.37 8.90 -0.07
N ASN A 10 2.67 8.63 -0.12
CA ASN A 10 3.68 9.64 -0.50
C ASN A 10 3.50 10.97 0.26
N GLY A 11 3.12 10.88 1.56
CA GLY A 11 2.93 12.06 2.41
C GLY A 11 1.84 13.01 1.94
N GLY A 12 0.87 12.52 1.16
CA GLY A 12 -0.19 13.35 0.60
C GLY A 12 0.15 14.03 -0.71
N ASN A 13 1.30 13.68 -1.30
CA ASN A 13 1.70 14.22 -2.60
C ASN A 13 0.68 13.80 -3.67
N PRO A 14 0.37 14.66 -4.67
CA PRO A 14 -0.54 14.28 -5.76
C PRO A 14 0.01 13.18 -6.68
N ASN A 15 1.28 12.86 -6.59
CA ASN A 15 1.89 11.80 -7.38
C ASN A 15 2.12 10.56 -6.52
N ASP A 16 2.02 9.37 -7.15
CA ASP A 16 2.38 8.12 -6.48
C ASP A 16 3.88 8.08 -6.17
N PRO A 17 4.27 7.40 -5.08
CA PRO A 17 5.69 7.26 -4.78
C PRO A 17 6.41 6.41 -5.82
N ASN A 18 7.70 6.64 -5.98
CA ASN A 18 8.49 5.92 -6.97
C ASN A 18 8.48 4.40 -6.75
N TRP A 19 8.49 3.96 -5.48
CA TRP A 19 8.47 2.54 -5.20
C TRP A 19 7.19 1.87 -5.74
N PHE A 20 6.06 2.59 -5.71
CA PHE A 20 4.81 2.07 -6.23
C PHE A 20 4.86 1.94 -7.76
N LYS A 21 5.39 2.96 -8.43
CA LYS A 21 5.55 2.93 -9.89
C LYS A 21 6.45 1.79 -10.33
N ASN A 22 7.50 1.53 -9.56
CA ASN A 22 8.42 0.42 -9.84
C ASN A 22 7.75 -0.93 -9.59
N LEU A 23 6.95 -1.02 -8.52
CA LEU A 23 6.27 -2.26 -8.14
C LEU A 23 5.31 -2.74 -9.22
N ILE A 24 4.46 -1.83 -9.75
CA ILE A 24 3.42 -2.23 -10.70
C ILE A 24 3.97 -2.66 -12.06
N SER A 25 5.25 -2.41 -12.32
CA SER A 25 5.91 -2.87 -13.54
C SER A 25 6.46 -4.30 -13.43
N LYS A 26 6.33 -4.93 -12.25
CA LYS A 26 6.90 -6.25 -11.97
C LYS A 26 5.81 -7.24 -11.57
N LYS A 27 6.08 -8.53 -11.77
CA LYS A 27 5.16 -9.59 -11.35
C LYS A 27 5.27 -9.90 -9.86
N THR A 28 6.48 -9.81 -9.33
CA THR A 28 6.77 -10.04 -7.92
C THR A 28 7.69 -8.95 -7.41
N VAL A 29 7.74 -8.78 -6.10
CA VAL A 29 8.61 -7.79 -5.47
C VAL A 29 9.34 -8.44 -4.30
N LYS A 30 10.52 -7.89 -3.99
CA LYS A 30 11.27 -8.30 -2.81
C LYS A 30 11.13 -7.21 -1.77
N ILE A 31 10.78 -7.61 -0.55
CA ILE A 31 10.65 -6.69 0.57
C ILE A 31 11.54 -7.16 1.71
N LYS A 32 12.01 -6.21 2.50
CA LYS A 32 12.82 -6.52 3.67
C LYS A 32 11.99 -6.25 4.91
N ILE A 33 11.80 -7.29 5.73
CA ILE A 33 11.10 -7.18 7.00
C ILE A 33 12.04 -7.71 8.07
N ALA A 34 12.37 -6.86 9.05
CA ALA A 34 13.44 -7.09 9.99
C ALA A 34 14.74 -7.33 9.20
N ASP A 35 15.39 -8.45 9.37
CA ASP A 35 16.63 -8.77 8.64
C ASP A 35 16.39 -9.79 7.53
N GLU A 36 15.13 -10.07 7.20
CA GLU A 36 14.78 -11.10 6.24
C GLU A 36 14.30 -10.47 4.94
N LEU A 37 14.83 -10.95 3.82
CA LEU A 37 14.41 -10.54 2.49
C LEU A 37 13.38 -11.55 1.98
N LEU A 38 12.17 -11.05 1.70
CA LEU A 38 11.05 -11.89 1.27
C LEU A 38 10.66 -11.57 -0.17
N GLU A 39 10.45 -12.61 -0.95
CA GLU A 39 9.84 -12.44 -2.27
C GLU A 39 8.34 -12.56 -2.14
N CYS A 40 7.60 -11.59 -2.70
CA CYS A 40 6.15 -11.50 -2.54
C CYS A 40 5.46 -11.29 -3.88
N LYS A 41 4.27 -11.84 -3.98
CA LYS A 41 3.30 -11.40 -4.97
C LYS A 41 2.55 -10.22 -4.37
N TYR A 42 1.93 -9.41 -5.23
CA TYR A 42 1.19 -8.26 -4.75
C TYR A 42 -0.18 -8.17 -5.39
N GLU A 43 -1.08 -7.47 -4.70
CA GLU A 43 -2.42 -7.18 -5.18
C GLU A 43 -2.74 -5.73 -4.83
N ILE A 44 -3.23 -4.97 -5.80
CA ILE A 44 -3.70 -3.62 -5.55
C ILE A 44 -5.18 -3.73 -5.16
N LEU A 45 -5.50 -3.32 -3.94
CA LEU A 45 -6.84 -3.47 -3.40
C LEU A 45 -7.81 -2.51 -4.08
N LYS A 46 -9.02 -3.00 -4.38
CA LYS A 46 -10.05 -2.25 -5.11
C LYS A 46 -11.41 -2.39 -4.46
N ASN A 47 -12.29 -1.43 -4.77
CA ASN A 47 -13.71 -1.48 -4.43
C ASN A 47 -13.95 -1.64 -2.92
N GLU A 48 -14.89 -2.49 -2.55
CA GLU A 48 -15.29 -2.65 -1.16
C GLU A 48 -14.20 -3.27 -0.29
N TYR A 49 -13.40 -4.15 -0.84
CA TYR A 49 -12.30 -4.75 -0.09
C TYR A 49 -11.25 -3.70 0.28
N ARG A 50 -10.95 -2.79 -0.64
CA ARG A 50 -10.08 -1.65 -0.34
C ARG A 50 -10.68 -0.80 0.77
N LYS A 51 -11.97 -0.54 0.70
CA LYS A 51 -12.65 0.28 1.70
C LYS A 51 -12.58 -0.35 3.09
N GLU A 52 -12.79 -1.65 3.19
CA GLU A 52 -12.69 -2.35 4.48
C GLU A 52 -11.29 -2.21 5.08
N VAL A 53 -10.27 -2.41 4.26
CA VAL A 53 -8.89 -2.31 4.72
C VAL A 53 -8.54 -0.87 5.07
N TRP A 54 -8.97 0.09 4.25
CA TRP A 54 -8.77 1.52 4.50
C TRP A 54 -9.37 1.94 5.84
N ASP A 55 -10.60 1.51 6.11
CA ASP A 55 -11.28 1.85 7.37
C ASP A 55 -10.52 1.33 8.58
N LYS A 56 -9.90 0.16 8.48
CA LYS A 56 -9.05 -0.38 9.54
C LYS A 56 -7.77 0.42 9.70
N ILE A 57 -7.16 0.81 8.60
CA ILE A 57 -5.89 1.56 8.61
C ILE A 57 -6.07 2.92 9.25
N ILE A 58 -7.12 3.66 8.91
CA ILE A 58 -7.32 5.01 9.44
C ILE A 58 -7.67 5.00 10.93
N LYS A 59 -8.16 3.89 11.47
CA LYS A 59 -8.37 3.76 12.91
C LYS A 59 -7.04 3.69 13.64
N ILE A 60 -6.02 3.10 13.03
CA ILE A 60 -4.68 2.99 13.61
C ILE A 60 -3.86 4.25 13.34
N TYR A 61 -3.95 4.78 12.12
CA TYR A 61 -3.20 5.96 11.68
C TYR A 61 -4.14 6.97 11.03
N PRO A 62 -4.86 7.78 11.82
CA PRO A 62 -5.81 8.76 11.27
C PRO A 62 -5.21 9.76 10.30
N LYS A 63 -3.90 9.97 10.36
CA LYS A 63 -3.21 10.93 9.50
C LYS A 63 -3.33 10.59 8.00
N TYR A 64 -3.59 9.34 7.67
CA TYR A 64 -3.80 8.96 6.26
C TYR A 64 -5.03 9.63 5.66
N VAL A 65 -6.03 10.00 6.47
CA VAL A 65 -7.18 10.78 5.99
C VAL A 65 -6.73 12.13 5.45
N GLU A 66 -5.83 12.80 6.18
CA GLU A 66 -5.25 14.07 5.73
C GLU A 66 -4.47 13.90 4.43
N TYR A 67 -3.68 12.85 4.33
CA TYR A 67 -2.90 12.57 3.12
C TYR A 67 -3.82 12.30 1.93
N GLN A 68 -4.93 11.60 2.14
CA GLN A 68 -5.90 11.34 1.10
C GLN A 68 -6.51 12.64 0.59
N ASP A 69 -6.87 13.54 1.49
CA ASP A 69 -7.44 14.85 1.12
C ASP A 69 -6.44 15.71 0.35
N LEU A 70 -5.17 15.71 0.79
CA LEU A 70 -4.14 16.50 0.15
C LEU A 70 -3.80 15.99 -1.25
N SER A 71 -3.74 14.67 -1.42
CA SER A 71 -3.30 14.07 -2.67
C SER A 71 -4.31 14.21 -3.80
N LYS A 72 -5.61 14.24 -3.46
CA LYS A 72 -6.73 14.30 -4.40
C LYS A 72 -6.78 13.15 -5.40
N ARG A 73 -5.97 12.13 -5.19
CA ARG A 73 -6.03 10.87 -5.91
C ARG A 73 -6.41 9.77 -4.94
N MET A 74 -6.90 8.64 -5.44
CA MET A 74 -7.13 7.51 -4.56
C MET A 74 -5.79 6.90 -4.20
N ILE A 75 -5.43 6.97 -2.91
CA ILE A 75 -4.16 6.43 -2.43
C ILE A 75 -4.18 4.90 -2.58
N PRO A 76 -3.22 4.32 -3.33
CA PRO A 76 -3.18 2.88 -3.50
C PRO A 76 -2.90 2.14 -2.20
N LEU A 77 -3.62 1.04 -1.99
CA LEU A 77 -3.32 0.08 -0.94
C LEU A 77 -2.84 -1.19 -1.63
N VAL A 78 -1.67 -1.66 -1.23
CA VAL A 78 -1.04 -2.82 -1.83
C VAL A 78 -0.93 -3.92 -0.79
N ARG A 79 -1.49 -5.09 -1.09
CA ARG A 79 -1.33 -6.26 -0.25
C ARG A 79 -0.20 -7.12 -0.81
N LEU A 80 0.70 -7.51 0.06
CA LEU A 80 1.86 -8.34 -0.28
C LEU A 80 1.69 -9.72 0.32
N TYR A 81 1.86 -10.74 -0.50
CA TYR A 81 1.76 -12.14 -0.07
C TYR A 81 3.13 -12.79 -0.22
N LYS A 82 3.60 -13.41 0.85
CA LYS A 82 4.84 -14.20 0.79
C LYS A 82 4.64 -15.38 -0.14
N ILE A 83 5.57 -15.57 -1.06
CA ILE A 83 5.58 -16.71 -1.98
C ILE A 83 6.09 -17.96 -1.25
#